data_ddcbf79aaf287836ed8fb93f89151b43
#
_entry.id   ddcbf79aaf287836ed8fb93f89151b43
#
_cell.length_a   1.000
_cell.length_b   1.000
_cell.length_c   1.000
_cell.angle_alpha   90.00
_cell.angle_beta   90.00
_cell.angle_gamma   90.00
#
_symmetry.space_group_name_H-M   'P 1'
#
loop_
_entity.id
_entity.type
_entity.pdbx_description
1 polymer ?
#
loop_
_entity_poly.entity_id
_entity_poly.type
_entity_poly.pdbx_seq_one_letter_code
_entity_poly.pdbx_strand_id
1 'polypeptide(L)'
;MPIAAGTLAGALFDPDCSGSVVANLRVVLGLAAQVRDRLSPDSWRIYNRLSDFAAAPAQALALGDALHRLDESLLSLVTLSGFVIESMPRDAGWRFLSIGRRIERLQFLAAALSALLTAPSAEALQALLAVTDGDLRYRSRHARGLAPLPVAELVMLDADNPRALRYQLESLVEHLRLLPEGDVLAEPLTQQLETLQALSLCDCLIVDAAGRAAGGAAEHARCADLHDFLAQTWACGNRLADALSHRYFTHLDARSRATASS
;
A
#
# COMPACT_ATOMS: atom_id res chain seq x y z
N MET A 1 -7.78 13.81 -18.63
CA MET A 1 -8.78 14.78 -18.14
C MET A 1 -8.17 15.59 -17.00
N PRO A 2 -8.24 16.91 -16.99
CA PRO A 2 -7.78 17.66 -15.83
C PRO A 2 -8.68 17.31 -14.65
N ILE A 3 -8.09 16.77 -13.57
CA ILE A 3 -8.80 16.60 -12.31
C ILE A 3 -9.17 18.00 -11.84
N ALA A 4 -10.46 18.24 -11.57
CA ALA A 4 -10.91 19.54 -11.11
C ALA A 4 -10.16 19.90 -9.81
N ALA A 5 -9.68 21.14 -9.70
CA ALA A 5 -8.90 21.60 -8.54
C ALA A 5 -9.61 21.34 -7.22
N GLY A 6 -10.95 21.38 -7.19
CA GLY A 6 -11.77 21.03 -6.04
C GLY A 6 -11.67 19.54 -5.63
N THR A 7 -11.59 18.63 -6.60
CA THR A 7 -11.45 17.18 -6.33
C THR A 7 -10.07 16.88 -5.72
N LEU A 8 -9.01 17.53 -6.23
CA LEU A 8 -7.66 17.36 -5.67
C LEU A 8 -7.57 17.94 -4.26
N ALA A 9 -8.12 19.12 -4.00
CA ALA A 9 -8.16 19.74 -2.69
C ALA A 9 -8.92 18.86 -1.68
N GLY A 10 -10.07 18.28 -2.09
CA GLY A 10 -10.81 17.33 -1.26
C GLY A 10 -10.00 16.07 -0.94
N ALA A 11 -9.35 15.46 -1.91
CA ALA A 11 -8.51 14.28 -1.71
C ALA A 11 -7.30 14.53 -0.79
N LEU A 12 -6.81 15.75 -0.73
CA LEU A 12 -5.65 16.11 0.09
C LEU A 12 -6.03 16.60 1.49
N PHE A 13 -7.00 17.52 1.58
CA PHE A 13 -7.17 18.37 2.76
C PHE A 13 -8.54 18.25 3.44
N ASP A 14 -9.49 17.50 2.88
CA ASP A 14 -10.80 17.33 3.51
C ASP A 14 -10.70 16.36 4.69
N PRO A 15 -10.87 16.83 5.95
CA PRO A 15 -10.77 15.97 7.12
C PRO A 15 -11.94 14.99 7.26
N ASP A 16 -13.06 15.26 6.60
CA ASP A 16 -14.26 14.43 6.66
C ASP A 16 -14.29 13.35 5.56
N CYS A 17 -13.40 13.48 4.58
CA CYS A 17 -13.18 12.45 3.57
C CYS A 17 -12.18 11.40 4.09
N SER A 18 -12.65 10.20 4.43
CA SER A 18 -11.84 9.11 5.00
C SER A 18 -10.64 8.68 4.14
N GLY A 19 -10.68 8.97 2.84
CA GLY A 19 -9.57 8.71 1.91
C GLY A 19 -8.57 9.85 1.77
N SER A 20 -8.80 11.02 2.39
CA SER A 20 -7.91 12.17 2.25
C SER A 20 -6.60 11.98 3.01
N VAL A 21 -5.56 12.70 2.57
CA VAL A 21 -4.24 12.67 3.24
C VAL A 21 -4.37 13.20 4.68
N VAL A 22 -5.10 14.29 4.89
CA VAL A 22 -5.29 14.90 6.23
C VAL A 22 -6.05 13.95 7.16
N ALA A 23 -7.13 13.31 6.70
CA ALA A 23 -7.88 12.36 7.52
C ALA A 23 -7.00 11.18 7.96
N ASN A 24 -6.24 10.60 7.04
CA ASN A 24 -5.32 9.51 7.33
C ASN A 24 -4.19 9.94 8.29
N LEU A 25 -3.62 11.12 8.11
CA LEU A 25 -2.61 11.65 9.03
C LEU A 25 -3.17 11.85 10.44
N ARG A 26 -4.40 12.35 10.60
CA ARG A 26 -5.06 12.48 11.91
C ARG A 26 -5.21 11.14 12.63
N VAL A 27 -5.59 10.09 11.89
CA VAL A 27 -5.65 8.71 12.45
C VAL A 27 -4.27 8.26 12.90
N VAL A 28 -3.24 8.41 12.07
CA VAL A 28 -1.85 8.03 12.41
C VAL A 28 -1.36 8.79 13.65
N LEU A 29 -1.62 10.09 13.74
CA LEU A 29 -1.25 10.92 14.88
C LEU A 29 -1.96 10.50 16.17
N GLY A 30 -3.25 10.17 16.09
CA GLY A 30 -4.02 9.64 17.22
C GLY A 30 -3.46 8.30 17.72
N LEU A 31 -3.10 7.39 16.81
CA LEU A 31 -2.47 6.12 17.16
C LEU A 31 -1.06 6.32 17.74
N ALA A 32 -0.26 7.21 17.16
CA ALA A 32 1.07 7.54 17.68
C ALA A 32 1.01 8.10 19.12
N ALA A 33 0.00 8.90 19.42
CA ALA A 33 -0.22 9.42 20.78
C ALA A 33 -0.52 8.29 21.79
N GLN A 34 -1.25 7.26 21.40
CA GLN A 34 -1.55 6.10 22.26
C GLN A 34 -0.30 5.25 22.60
N VAL A 35 0.70 5.24 21.73
CA VAL A 35 1.95 4.50 21.92
C VAL A 35 3.14 5.43 22.18
N ARG A 36 2.89 6.61 22.68
CA ARG A 36 3.90 7.68 22.88
C ARG A 36 5.10 7.22 23.70
N ASP A 37 4.89 6.40 24.70
CA ASP A 37 5.91 5.78 25.58
C ASP A 37 6.85 4.83 24.82
N ARG A 38 6.43 4.32 23.67
CA ARG A 38 7.21 3.45 22.79
C ARG A 38 7.98 4.20 21.70
N LEU A 39 7.74 5.49 21.55
CA LEU A 39 8.36 6.31 20.52
C LEU A 39 9.55 7.09 21.06
N SER A 40 10.64 7.13 20.28
CA SER A 40 11.78 7.98 20.60
C SER A 40 11.41 9.47 20.55
N PRO A 41 12.14 10.35 21.28
CA PRO A 41 11.94 11.80 21.17
C PRO A 41 12.05 12.31 19.73
N ASP A 42 12.96 11.74 18.95
CA ASP A 42 13.16 12.14 17.56
C ASP A 42 12.00 11.73 16.66
N SER A 43 11.49 10.49 16.81
CA SER A 43 10.27 10.05 16.13
C SER A 43 9.09 10.97 16.48
N TRP A 44 8.96 11.35 17.76
CA TRP A 44 7.88 12.24 18.20
C TRP A 44 7.96 13.64 17.58
N ARG A 45 9.16 14.19 17.41
CA ARG A 45 9.33 15.48 16.70
C ARG A 45 8.83 15.42 15.27
N ILE A 46 9.02 14.28 14.59
CA ILE A 46 8.51 14.12 13.22
C ILE A 46 6.98 14.01 13.21
N TYR A 47 6.38 13.29 14.17
CA TYR A 47 4.91 13.27 14.31
C TYR A 47 4.33 14.67 14.55
N ASN A 48 4.99 15.52 15.34
CA ASN A 48 4.57 16.91 15.55
C ASN A 48 4.59 17.71 14.24
N ARG A 49 5.60 17.55 13.37
CA ARG A 49 5.61 18.20 12.04
C ARG A 49 4.45 17.74 11.17
N LEU A 50 4.12 16.45 11.19
CA LEU A 50 2.95 15.93 10.48
C LEU A 50 1.63 16.47 11.06
N SER A 51 1.57 16.74 12.37
CA SER A 51 0.43 17.39 13.02
C SER A 51 0.22 18.81 12.50
N ASP A 52 1.29 19.58 12.31
CA ASP A 52 1.22 20.94 11.76
C ASP A 52 0.65 20.92 10.32
N PHE A 53 1.02 19.94 9.51
CA PHE A 53 0.42 19.73 8.20
C PHE A 53 -1.08 19.41 8.30
N ALA A 54 -1.46 18.48 9.20
CA ALA A 54 -2.85 18.03 9.35
C ALA A 54 -3.78 19.09 9.99
N ALA A 55 -3.21 20.08 10.69
CA ALA A 55 -3.94 21.20 11.31
C ALA A 55 -4.11 22.39 10.36
N ALA A 56 -3.36 22.43 9.25
CA ALA A 56 -3.40 23.55 8.33
C ALA A 56 -4.78 23.66 7.64
N PRO A 57 -5.36 24.86 7.53
CA PRO A 57 -6.67 25.05 6.94
C PRO A 57 -6.67 24.64 5.46
N ALA A 58 -7.77 24.01 5.04
CA ALA A 58 -8.03 23.56 3.66
C ALA A 58 -8.36 24.73 2.70
N GLN A 59 -7.87 25.93 2.96
CA GLN A 59 -8.09 27.07 2.07
C GLN A 59 -7.48 26.80 0.70
N ALA A 60 -8.03 27.42 -0.34
CA ALA A 60 -7.60 27.24 -1.73
C ALA A 60 -6.10 27.47 -1.87
N LEU A 61 -5.34 26.40 -1.70
CA LEU A 61 -3.89 26.41 -1.88
C LEU A 61 -3.59 26.45 -3.38
N ALA A 62 -2.62 27.28 -3.77
CA ALA A 62 -2.05 27.15 -5.09
C ALA A 62 -1.44 25.75 -5.25
N LEU A 63 -1.46 25.20 -6.47
CA LEU A 63 -0.93 23.85 -6.72
C LEU A 63 0.53 23.70 -6.24
N GLY A 64 1.34 24.76 -6.41
CA GLY A 64 2.73 24.77 -5.91
C GLY A 64 2.84 24.60 -4.40
N ASP A 65 1.97 25.27 -3.63
CA ASP A 65 1.96 25.16 -2.17
C ASP A 65 1.48 23.77 -1.72
N ALA A 66 0.50 23.20 -2.43
CA ALA A 66 0.00 21.86 -2.16
C ALA A 66 1.11 20.80 -2.39
N LEU A 67 1.84 20.90 -3.50
CA LEU A 67 2.97 20.03 -3.82
C LEU A 67 4.09 20.16 -2.78
N HIS A 68 4.48 21.39 -2.43
CA HIS A 68 5.50 21.63 -1.40
C HIS A 68 5.14 20.97 -0.07
N ARG A 69 3.91 21.14 0.38
CA ARG A 69 3.42 20.50 1.62
C ARG A 69 3.42 18.97 1.54
N LEU A 70 3.06 18.39 0.39
CA LEU A 70 3.13 16.95 0.20
C LEU A 70 4.56 16.45 0.26
N ASP A 71 5.50 17.14 -0.35
CA ASP A 71 6.92 16.80 -0.33
C ASP A 71 7.47 16.82 1.10
N GLU A 72 7.15 17.84 1.90
CA GLU A 72 7.54 17.91 3.32
C GLU A 72 6.94 16.76 4.14
N SER A 73 5.68 16.41 3.88
CA SER A 73 5.01 15.28 4.54
C SER A 73 5.63 13.94 4.14
N LEU A 74 5.93 13.77 2.85
CA LEU A 74 6.60 12.59 2.32
C LEU A 74 7.98 12.41 2.98
N LEU A 75 8.77 13.49 3.05
CA LEU A 75 10.08 13.46 3.70
C LEU A 75 9.97 13.09 5.19
N SER A 76 8.97 13.59 5.89
CA SER A 76 8.67 13.24 7.28
C SER A 76 8.31 11.75 7.42
N LEU A 77 7.47 11.21 6.55
CA LEU A 77 7.09 9.79 6.54
C LEU A 77 8.27 8.88 6.19
N VAL A 78 9.14 9.28 5.26
CA VAL A 78 10.39 8.56 4.94
C VAL A 78 11.32 8.54 6.14
N THR A 79 11.46 9.67 6.84
CA THR A 79 12.28 9.79 8.05
C THR A 79 11.75 8.86 9.16
N LEU A 80 10.45 8.84 9.42
CA LEU A 80 9.83 7.89 10.37
C LEU A 80 10.09 6.44 9.97
N SER A 81 10.03 6.13 8.67
CA SER A 81 10.35 4.80 8.16
C SER A 81 11.80 4.41 8.45
N GLY A 82 12.74 5.35 8.32
CA GLY A 82 14.14 5.17 8.69
C GLY A 82 14.30 4.86 10.18
N PHE A 83 13.67 5.62 11.07
CA PHE A 83 13.72 5.36 12.52
C PHE A 83 13.16 3.96 12.88
N VAL A 84 12.10 3.53 12.24
CA VAL A 84 11.55 2.17 12.45
C VAL A 84 12.57 1.11 12.06
N ILE A 85 13.27 1.30 10.95
CA ILE A 85 14.26 0.34 10.44
C ILE A 85 15.51 0.32 11.33
N GLU A 86 16.03 1.48 11.74
CA GLU A 86 17.34 1.60 12.40
C GLU A 86 17.25 1.50 13.93
N SER A 87 16.18 1.98 14.54
CA SER A 87 16.13 2.20 15.98
C SER A 87 15.13 1.33 16.73
N MET A 88 14.16 0.72 16.05
CA MET A 88 13.14 -0.07 16.73
C MET A 88 13.61 -1.50 16.97
N PRO A 89 13.54 -2.03 18.20
CA PRO A 89 13.83 -3.44 18.47
C PRO A 89 12.95 -4.37 17.62
N ARG A 90 13.51 -5.49 17.16
CA ARG A 90 12.79 -6.48 16.31
C ARG A 90 11.85 -7.37 17.13
N ASP A 91 11.10 -6.77 18.03
CA ASP A 91 10.11 -7.41 18.89
C ASP A 91 8.74 -7.58 18.18
N ALA A 92 7.73 -8.02 18.93
CA ALA A 92 6.37 -8.18 18.42
C ALA A 92 5.78 -6.85 17.94
N GLY A 93 6.06 -5.72 18.58
CA GLY A 93 5.60 -4.39 18.17
C GLY A 93 6.11 -4.01 16.78
N TRP A 94 7.40 -4.21 16.54
CA TRP A 94 7.99 -4.01 15.23
C TRP A 94 7.37 -4.93 14.15
N ARG A 95 7.07 -6.19 14.50
CA ARG A 95 6.43 -7.14 13.58
C ARG A 95 5.04 -6.68 13.20
N PHE A 96 4.21 -6.29 14.15
CA PHE A 96 2.86 -5.76 13.86
C PHE A 96 2.91 -4.50 12.99
N LEU A 97 3.83 -3.57 13.26
CA LEU A 97 4.02 -2.40 12.42
C LEU A 97 4.44 -2.79 10.99
N SER A 98 5.37 -3.74 10.86
CA SER A 98 5.83 -4.25 9.56
C SER A 98 4.70 -4.94 8.79
N ILE A 99 3.91 -5.77 9.45
CA ILE A 99 2.74 -6.45 8.87
C ILE A 99 1.72 -5.42 8.41
N GLY A 100 1.33 -4.45 9.25
CA GLY A 100 0.37 -3.41 8.88
C GLY A 100 0.80 -2.64 7.64
N ARG A 101 2.06 -2.18 7.58
CA ARG A 101 2.61 -1.49 6.40
C ARG A 101 2.58 -2.35 5.12
N ARG A 102 2.73 -3.66 5.25
CA ARG A 102 2.70 -4.56 4.09
C ARG A 102 1.28 -4.87 3.65
N ILE A 103 0.32 -4.96 4.58
CA ILE A 103 -1.10 -5.08 4.24
C ILE A 103 -1.53 -3.87 3.41
N GLU A 104 -1.25 -2.65 3.88
CA GLU A 104 -1.58 -1.43 3.16
C GLU A 104 -0.94 -1.39 1.75
N ARG A 105 0.33 -1.77 1.64
CA ARG A 105 1.00 -1.84 0.34
C ARG A 105 0.41 -2.91 -0.57
N LEU A 106 0.07 -4.09 -0.03
CA LEU A 106 -0.56 -5.17 -0.79
C LEU A 106 -1.90 -4.71 -1.37
N GLN A 107 -2.73 -4.08 -0.55
CA GLN A 107 -4.03 -3.55 -0.96
C GLN A 107 -3.89 -2.42 -1.98
N PHE A 108 -2.98 -1.48 -1.74
CA PHE A 108 -2.69 -0.41 -2.69
C PHE A 108 -2.23 -0.96 -4.05
N LEU A 109 -1.29 -1.92 -4.06
CA LEU A 109 -0.81 -2.54 -5.29
C LEU A 109 -1.91 -3.29 -6.01
N ALA A 110 -2.72 -4.08 -5.31
CA ALA A 110 -3.83 -4.81 -5.91
C ALA A 110 -4.84 -3.85 -6.57
N ALA A 111 -5.19 -2.75 -5.91
CA ALA A 111 -6.08 -1.73 -6.45
C ALA A 111 -5.45 -0.98 -7.65
N ALA A 112 -4.19 -0.57 -7.56
CA ALA A 112 -3.50 0.14 -8.64
C ALA A 112 -3.32 -0.75 -9.88
N LEU A 113 -2.93 -2.00 -9.71
CA LEU A 113 -2.81 -2.99 -10.77
C LEU A 113 -4.16 -3.24 -11.44
N SER A 114 -5.23 -3.45 -10.65
CA SER A 114 -6.57 -3.62 -11.17
C SER A 114 -7.03 -2.42 -12.00
N ALA A 115 -6.81 -1.21 -11.52
CA ALA A 115 -7.22 0.02 -12.20
C ALA A 115 -6.42 0.30 -13.48
N LEU A 116 -5.12 0.02 -13.49
CA LEU A 116 -4.20 0.46 -14.54
C LEU A 116 -3.87 -0.63 -15.57
N LEU A 117 -4.02 -1.92 -15.23
CA LEU A 117 -3.81 -3.03 -16.16
C LEU A 117 -5.08 -3.51 -16.86
N THR A 118 -6.27 -3.10 -16.43
CA THR A 118 -7.54 -3.43 -17.13
C THR A 118 -7.59 -2.83 -18.53
N ALA A 119 -7.01 -1.64 -18.71
CA ALA A 119 -6.89 -0.98 -20.01
C ALA A 119 -5.51 -0.31 -20.10
N PRO A 120 -4.44 -1.07 -20.37
CA PRO A 120 -3.08 -0.57 -20.29
C PRO A 120 -2.80 0.41 -21.43
N SER A 121 -2.78 1.71 -21.12
CA SER A 121 -2.24 2.76 -21.98
C SER A 121 -0.81 3.11 -21.57
N ALA A 122 -0.07 3.83 -22.41
CA ALA A 122 1.27 4.30 -22.05
C ALA A 122 1.26 5.16 -20.79
N GLU A 123 0.23 5.99 -20.62
CA GLU A 123 0.04 6.83 -19.43
C GLU A 123 -0.28 6.00 -18.19
N ALA A 124 -1.11 4.96 -18.32
CA ALA A 124 -1.43 4.05 -17.22
C ALA A 124 -0.18 3.27 -16.77
N LEU A 125 0.61 2.75 -17.70
CA LEU A 125 1.87 2.07 -17.39
C LEU A 125 2.90 3.01 -16.75
N GLN A 126 3.02 4.24 -17.23
CA GLN A 126 3.88 5.27 -16.65
C GLN A 126 3.41 5.61 -15.22
N ALA A 127 2.10 5.79 -15.02
CA ALA A 127 1.53 6.03 -13.69
C ALA A 127 1.81 4.87 -12.73
N LEU A 128 1.67 3.62 -13.20
CA LEU A 128 1.95 2.43 -12.38
C LEU A 128 3.43 2.40 -11.95
N LEU A 129 4.36 2.65 -12.86
CA LEU A 129 5.78 2.74 -12.54
C LEU A 129 6.08 3.88 -11.56
N ALA A 130 5.45 5.05 -11.74
CA ALA A 130 5.64 6.20 -10.86
C ALA A 130 5.16 5.90 -9.43
N VAL A 131 3.95 5.34 -9.24
CA VAL A 131 3.42 5.04 -7.90
C VAL A 131 4.12 3.87 -7.21
N THR A 132 4.79 3.01 -7.99
CA THR A 132 5.58 1.89 -7.46
C THR A 132 7.08 2.21 -7.37
N ASP A 133 7.50 3.43 -7.72
CA ASP A 133 8.92 3.84 -7.77
C ASP A 133 9.75 2.87 -8.64
N GLY A 134 9.15 2.43 -9.75
CA GLY A 134 9.68 1.40 -10.64
C GLY A 134 10.45 1.94 -11.86
N ASP A 135 10.40 3.24 -12.15
CA ASP A 135 10.92 3.84 -13.38
C ASP A 135 12.40 3.53 -13.61
N LEU A 136 13.24 3.73 -12.60
CA LEU A 136 14.68 3.50 -12.73
C LEU A 136 14.98 2.01 -12.97
N ARG A 137 14.29 1.14 -12.23
CA ARG A 137 14.45 -0.32 -12.35
C ARG A 137 13.95 -0.82 -13.71
N TYR A 138 12.85 -0.27 -14.21
CA TYR A 138 12.34 -0.59 -15.54
C TYR A 138 13.34 -0.19 -16.64
N ARG A 139 13.81 1.06 -16.63
CA ARG A 139 14.76 1.56 -17.63
C ARG A 139 16.10 0.83 -17.61
N SER A 140 16.55 0.36 -16.46
CA SER A 140 17.80 -0.41 -16.35
C SER A 140 17.70 -1.79 -16.99
N ARG A 141 16.49 -2.38 -17.07
CA ARG A 141 16.25 -3.72 -17.63
C ARG A 141 15.72 -3.69 -19.07
N HIS A 142 15.02 -2.65 -19.45
CA HIS A 142 14.29 -2.53 -20.71
C HIS A 142 14.66 -1.25 -21.46
N ALA A 143 15.50 -1.40 -22.50
CA ALA A 143 15.95 -0.28 -23.36
C ALA A 143 14.87 0.17 -24.37
N ARG A 144 13.85 -0.62 -24.61
CA ARG A 144 12.72 -0.31 -25.51
C ARG A 144 11.56 0.25 -24.68
N GLY A 145 10.70 1.05 -25.33
CA GLY A 145 9.57 1.75 -24.69
C GLY A 145 8.70 0.90 -23.76
N LEU A 146 7.76 1.52 -23.08
CA LEU A 146 6.87 0.88 -22.12
C LEU A 146 6.02 -0.21 -22.79
N ALA A 147 5.99 -1.39 -22.18
CA ALA A 147 5.16 -2.50 -22.58
C ALA A 147 4.44 -3.12 -21.37
N PRO A 148 3.17 -3.56 -21.51
CA PRO A 148 2.35 -4.04 -20.39
C PRO A 148 2.99 -5.22 -19.65
N LEU A 149 3.45 -6.22 -20.36
CA LEU A 149 4.00 -7.43 -19.74
C LEU A 149 5.25 -7.16 -18.89
N PRO A 150 6.32 -6.50 -19.39
CA PRO A 150 7.49 -6.20 -18.57
C PRO A 150 7.18 -5.28 -17.36
N VAL A 151 6.20 -4.37 -17.47
CA VAL A 151 5.77 -3.56 -16.34
C VAL A 151 5.05 -4.44 -15.30
N ALA A 152 4.14 -5.30 -15.72
CA ALA A 152 3.44 -6.22 -14.83
C ALA A 152 4.41 -7.20 -14.15
N GLU A 153 5.35 -7.79 -14.88
CA GLU A 153 6.38 -8.65 -14.30
C GLU A 153 7.18 -7.93 -13.21
N LEU A 154 7.60 -6.69 -13.45
CA LEU A 154 8.36 -5.90 -12.51
C LEU A 154 7.57 -5.59 -11.22
N VAL A 155 6.27 -5.27 -11.35
CA VAL A 155 5.43 -4.83 -10.23
C VAL A 155 4.72 -6.00 -9.53
N MET A 156 4.53 -7.13 -10.23
CA MET A 156 3.85 -8.29 -9.65
C MET A 156 4.81 -9.39 -9.21
N LEU A 157 5.79 -9.76 -10.04
CA LEU A 157 6.55 -11.01 -9.88
C LEU A 157 7.99 -10.84 -9.37
N ASP A 158 8.56 -9.65 -9.40
CA ASP A 158 9.94 -9.42 -8.98
C ASP A 158 10.09 -9.58 -7.45
N ALA A 159 10.65 -10.72 -7.03
CA ALA A 159 10.86 -11.04 -5.61
C ALA A 159 11.88 -10.11 -4.91
N ASP A 160 12.80 -9.51 -5.66
CA ASP A 160 13.82 -8.60 -5.14
C ASP A 160 13.32 -7.14 -5.10
N ASN A 161 12.11 -6.89 -5.58
CA ASN A 161 11.52 -5.56 -5.60
C ASN A 161 10.62 -5.35 -4.37
N PRO A 162 11.02 -4.53 -3.38
CA PRO A 162 10.20 -4.24 -2.19
C PRO A 162 8.86 -3.54 -2.50
N ARG A 163 8.64 -3.17 -3.75
CA ARG A 163 7.39 -2.57 -4.26
C ARG A 163 6.56 -3.55 -5.09
N ALA A 164 7.02 -4.79 -5.29
CA ALA A 164 6.27 -5.81 -6.03
C ALA A 164 5.27 -6.56 -5.15
N LEU A 165 4.19 -7.02 -5.76
CA LEU A 165 3.12 -7.77 -5.10
C LEU A 165 3.64 -9.05 -4.45
N ARG A 166 4.47 -9.81 -5.19
CA ARG A 166 5.12 -11.03 -4.70
C ARG A 166 5.93 -10.77 -3.42
N TYR A 167 6.77 -9.75 -3.43
CA TYR A 167 7.56 -9.39 -2.26
C TYR A 167 6.70 -9.06 -1.03
N GLN A 168 5.54 -8.39 -1.23
CA GLN A 168 4.63 -8.10 -0.11
C GLN A 168 4.03 -9.39 0.45
N LEU A 169 3.59 -10.31 -0.41
CA LEU A 169 3.03 -11.60 0.01
C LEU A 169 4.07 -12.44 0.76
N GLU A 170 5.26 -12.64 0.19
CA GLU A 170 6.35 -13.41 0.80
C GLU A 170 6.72 -12.83 2.18
N SER A 171 6.89 -11.51 2.26
CA SER A 171 7.24 -10.85 3.52
C SER A 171 6.12 -10.89 4.56
N LEU A 172 4.85 -10.85 4.16
CA LEU A 172 3.72 -11.02 5.07
C LEU A 172 3.72 -12.44 5.66
N VAL A 173 3.86 -13.45 4.83
CA VAL A 173 3.96 -14.86 5.27
C VAL A 173 5.10 -15.04 6.27
N GLU A 174 6.29 -14.51 5.95
CA GLU A 174 7.45 -14.57 6.85
C GLU A 174 7.16 -13.94 8.21
N HIS A 175 6.65 -12.70 8.23
CA HIS A 175 6.38 -11.99 9.48
C HIS A 175 5.26 -12.63 10.30
N LEU A 176 4.21 -13.16 9.65
CA LEU A 176 3.11 -13.84 10.33
C LEU A 176 3.56 -15.12 11.01
N ARG A 177 4.35 -15.95 10.35
CA ARG A 177 4.89 -17.21 10.92
C ARG A 177 5.76 -16.99 12.16
N LEU A 178 6.25 -15.79 12.37
CA LEU A 178 7.00 -15.41 13.57
C LEU A 178 6.11 -14.92 14.73
N LEU A 179 4.79 -14.83 14.51
CA LEU A 179 3.81 -14.55 15.58
C LEU A 179 3.30 -15.85 16.20
N PRO A 180 2.89 -15.84 17.48
CA PRO A 180 2.22 -16.98 18.09
C PRO A 180 0.99 -17.41 17.27
N GLU A 181 0.93 -18.69 16.87
CA GLU A 181 -0.14 -19.24 16.03
C GLU A 181 -0.34 -18.51 14.69
N GLY A 182 0.70 -17.86 14.20
CA GLY A 182 0.65 -17.06 12.96
C GLY A 182 0.52 -17.88 11.68
N ASP A 183 0.83 -19.19 11.70
CA ASP A 183 0.70 -20.08 10.54
C ASP A 183 -0.72 -20.10 9.97
N VAL A 184 -1.74 -20.11 10.86
CA VAL A 184 -3.14 -20.07 10.44
C VAL A 184 -3.48 -18.78 9.68
N LEU A 185 -2.86 -17.66 10.07
CA LEU A 185 -3.04 -16.36 9.40
C LEU A 185 -2.23 -16.28 8.10
N ALA A 186 -1.14 -17.01 8.01
CA ALA A 186 -0.27 -17.03 6.83
C ALA A 186 -0.83 -17.90 5.69
N GLU A 187 -1.64 -18.91 5.99
CA GLU A 187 -2.15 -19.88 5.00
C GLU A 187 -2.87 -19.23 3.81
N PRO A 188 -3.84 -18.31 4.00
CA PRO A 188 -4.51 -17.66 2.86
C PRO A 188 -3.56 -16.85 1.97
N LEU A 189 -2.50 -16.27 2.54
CA LEU A 189 -1.49 -15.53 1.79
C LEU A 189 -0.54 -16.47 1.04
N THR A 190 -0.24 -17.63 1.61
CA THR A 190 0.54 -18.68 0.94
C THR A 190 -0.21 -19.17 -0.30
N GLN A 191 -1.51 -19.39 -0.21
CA GLN A 191 -2.36 -19.74 -1.35
C GLN A 191 -2.39 -18.63 -2.42
N GLN A 192 -2.47 -17.36 -2.01
CA GLN A 192 -2.38 -16.23 -2.93
C GLN A 192 -1.02 -16.16 -3.64
N LEU A 193 0.06 -16.47 -2.94
CA LEU A 193 1.40 -16.51 -3.51
C LEU A 193 1.54 -17.66 -4.54
N GLU A 194 1.03 -18.84 -4.24
CA GLU A 194 0.99 -19.97 -5.17
C GLU A 194 0.17 -19.64 -6.43
N THR A 195 -1.00 -19.00 -6.24
CA THR A 195 -1.85 -18.54 -7.36
C THR A 195 -1.11 -17.51 -8.21
N LEU A 196 -0.41 -16.53 -7.60
CA LEU A 196 0.40 -15.55 -8.33
C LEU A 196 1.51 -16.22 -9.17
N GLN A 197 2.17 -17.22 -8.61
CA GLN A 197 3.25 -17.94 -9.30
C GLN A 197 2.73 -18.81 -10.46
N ALA A 198 1.50 -19.30 -10.35
CA ALA A 198 0.84 -20.08 -11.40
C ALA A 198 0.21 -19.21 -12.50
N LEU A 199 0.02 -17.89 -12.23
CA LEU A 199 -0.65 -16.97 -13.15
C LEU A 199 0.24 -16.67 -14.35
N SER A 200 -0.26 -16.95 -15.57
CA SER A 200 0.42 -16.60 -16.82
C SER A 200 0.12 -15.15 -17.20
N LEU A 201 0.99 -14.21 -16.83
CA LEU A 201 0.84 -12.79 -17.20
C LEU A 201 0.84 -12.58 -18.72
N CYS A 202 1.58 -13.39 -19.47
CA CYS A 202 1.56 -13.35 -20.94
C CYS A 202 0.14 -13.57 -21.49
N ASP A 203 -0.57 -14.54 -20.92
CA ASP A 203 -1.92 -14.86 -21.36
C ASP A 203 -2.95 -13.82 -20.91
N CYS A 204 -2.71 -13.18 -19.75
CA CYS A 204 -3.61 -12.16 -19.18
C CYS A 204 -3.48 -10.79 -19.84
N LEU A 205 -2.31 -10.46 -20.42
CA LEU A 205 -1.97 -9.14 -20.93
C LEU A 205 -1.74 -9.09 -22.45
N ILE A 206 -2.43 -9.96 -23.21
CA ILE A 206 -2.35 -9.94 -24.67
C ILE A 206 -2.97 -8.62 -25.17
N VAL A 207 -2.12 -7.75 -25.66
CA VAL A 207 -2.50 -6.53 -26.39
C VAL A 207 -2.15 -6.69 -27.86
N ASP A 208 -2.99 -6.16 -28.75
CA ASP A 208 -2.68 -6.09 -30.18
C ASP A 208 -1.43 -5.19 -30.43
N ALA A 209 -0.91 -5.22 -31.64
CA ALA A 209 0.23 -4.39 -32.04
C ALA A 209 -0.02 -2.86 -31.88
N ALA A 210 -1.26 -2.44 -31.63
CA ALA A 210 -1.67 -1.08 -31.37
C ALA A 210 -1.90 -0.81 -29.86
N GLY A 211 -1.58 -1.75 -28.96
CA GLY A 211 -1.76 -1.63 -27.51
C GLY A 211 -3.21 -1.71 -27.05
N ARG A 212 -4.12 -2.22 -27.88
CA ARG A 212 -5.52 -2.45 -27.52
C ARG A 212 -5.71 -3.90 -27.15
N ALA A 213 -6.55 -4.17 -26.13
CA ALA A 213 -6.96 -5.53 -25.83
C ALA A 213 -7.55 -6.17 -27.11
N ALA A 214 -6.95 -7.26 -27.59
CA ALA A 214 -7.41 -7.93 -28.78
C ALA A 214 -8.75 -8.62 -28.43
N GLY A 215 -9.86 -8.22 -29.04
CA GLY A 215 -11.21 -8.52 -28.56
C GLY A 215 -11.73 -9.90 -28.96
N GLY A 216 -11.65 -10.87 -28.04
CA GLY A 216 -12.31 -12.17 -28.14
C GLY A 216 -12.84 -12.68 -26.79
N ALA A 217 -13.85 -13.55 -26.80
CA ALA A 217 -14.46 -14.10 -25.58
C ALA A 217 -13.44 -14.83 -24.67
N ALA A 218 -12.44 -15.49 -25.22
CA ALA A 218 -11.36 -16.14 -24.49
C ALA A 218 -10.42 -15.14 -23.79
N GLU A 219 -10.31 -13.95 -24.28
CA GLU A 219 -9.48 -12.87 -23.77
C GLU A 219 -10.15 -12.11 -22.63
N HIS A 220 -11.46 -11.89 -22.73
CA HIS A 220 -12.26 -11.40 -21.59
C HIS A 220 -12.17 -12.37 -20.39
N ALA A 221 -12.15 -13.67 -20.60
CA ALA A 221 -11.97 -14.65 -19.54
C ALA A 221 -10.58 -14.56 -18.87
N ARG A 222 -9.51 -14.36 -19.64
CA ARG A 222 -8.12 -14.26 -19.13
C ARG A 222 -7.87 -12.97 -18.37
N CYS A 223 -8.40 -11.85 -18.86
CA CYS A 223 -8.40 -10.58 -18.10
C CYS A 223 -9.22 -10.70 -16.80
N ALA A 224 -10.29 -11.52 -16.80
CA ALA A 224 -11.08 -11.81 -15.61
C ALA A 224 -10.25 -12.53 -14.55
N ASP A 225 -9.41 -13.51 -14.93
CA ASP A 225 -8.56 -14.26 -13.99
C ASP A 225 -7.58 -13.34 -13.23
N LEU A 226 -6.95 -12.40 -13.95
CA LEU A 226 -6.07 -11.39 -13.32
C LEU A 226 -6.86 -10.47 -12.40
N HIS A 227 -8.02 -10.00 -12.87
CA HIS A 227 -8.85 -9.09 -12.08
C HIS A 227 -9.38 -9.78 -10.82
N ASP A 228 -9.85 -11.02 -10.94
CA ASP A 228 -10.33 -11.83 -9.81
C ASP A 228 -9.19 -12.11 -8.80
N PHE A 229 -7.99 -12.44 -9.29
CA PHE A 229 -6.82 -12.60 -8.45
C PHE A 229 -6.50 -11.33 -7.66
N LEU A 230 -6.49 -10.16 -8.31
CA LEU A 230 -6.23 -8.88 -7.65
C LEU A 230 -7.32 -8.50 -6.63
N ALA A 231 -8.60 -8.74 -6.96
CA ALA A 231 -9.72 -8.53 -6.05
C ALA A 231 -9.63 -9.46 -4.83
N GLN A 232 -9.29 -10.73 -5.02
CA GLN A 232 -9.07 -11.69 -3.94
C GLN A 232 -7.87 -11.31 -3.07
N THR A 233 -6.79 -10.83 -3.67
CA THR A 233 -5.60 -10.34 -2.94
C THR A 233 -5.95 -9.15 -2.05
N TRP A 234 -6.70 -8.18 -2.58
CA TRP A 234 -7.19 -7.05 -1.80
C TRP A 234 -8.08 -7.49 -0.62
N ALA A 235 -9.04 -8.37 -0.89
CA ALA A 235 -9.93 -8.91 0.13
C ALA A 235 -9.18 -9.75 1.18
N CYS A 236 -8.12 -10.45 0.78
CA CYS A 236 -7.25 -11.19 1.69
C CYS A 236 -6.55 -10.25 2.68
N GLY A 237 -6.07 -9.10 2.20
CA GLY A 237 -5.50 -8.06 3.06
C GLY A 237 -6.47 -7.55 4.13
N ASN A 238 -7.74 -7.30 3.76
CA ASN A 238 -8.79 -6.88 4.71
C ASN A 238 -9.05 -7.96 5.76
N ARG A 239 -9.30 -9.21 5.32
CA ARG A 239 -9.53 -10.32 6.25
C ARG A 239 -8.37 -10.53 7.23
N LEU A 240 -7.13 -10.36 6.74
CA LEU A 240 -5.95 -10.46 7.59
C LEU A 240 -5.92 -9.34 8.64
N ALA A 241 -6.20 -8.09 8.26
CA ALA A 241 -6.24 -6.96 9.18
C ALA A 241 -7.27 -7.17 10.29
N ASP A 242 -8.47 -7.63 9.93
CA ASP A 242 -9.55 -7.95 10.87
C ASP A 242 -9.16 -9.11 11.82
N ALA A 243 -8.59 -10.18 11.25
CA ALA A 243 -8.16 -11.34 12.03
C ALA A 243 -7.03 -11.00 13.03
N LEU A 244 -6.06 -10.17 12.62
CA LEU A 244 -5.00 -9.67 13.50
C LEU A 244 -5.59 -8.81 14.63
N SER A 245 -6.48 -7.89 14.29
CA SER A 245 -7.15 -7.02 15.27
C SER A 245 -7.91 -7.85 16.29
N HIS A 246 -8.72 -8.80 15.83
CA HIS A 246 -9.50 -9.67 16.70
C HIS A 246 -8.61 -10.56 17.59
N ARG A 247 -7.53 -11.13 17.04
CA ARG A 247 -6.71 -12.12 17.76
C ARG A 247 -5.79 -11.50 18.78
N TYR A 248 -5.16 -10.37 18.45
CA TYR A 248 -4.07 -9.82 19.28
C TYR A 248 -4.44 -8.54 20.03
N PHE A 249 -5.49 -7.83 19.64
CA PHE A 249 -5.80 -6.50 20.18
C PHE A 249 -7.13 -6.40 20.92
N THR A 250 -8.08 -7.34 20.76
CA THR A 250 -9.38 -7.30 21.47
C THR A 250 -9.29 -7.40 22.99
N HIS A 251 -8.20 -7.97 23.52
CA HIS A 251 -7.99 -8.08 24.98
C HIS A 251 -7.56 -6.77 25.66
N LEU A 252 -7.14 -5.75 24.89
CA LEU A 252 -6.75 -4.45 25.43
C LEU A 252 -7.96 -3.63 25.85
N ASP A 253 -9.07 -3.71 25.14
CA ASP A 253 -10.30 -2.99 25.46
C ASP A 253 -10.95 -3.46 26.78
N ALA A 254 -10.86 -4.74 27.10
CA ALA A 254 -11.41 -5.29 28.34
C ALA A 254 -10.61 -4.82 29.58
N ARG A 255 -9.28 -4.70 29.48
CA ARG A 255 -8.42 -4.23 30.57
C ARG A 255 -8.53 -2.72 30.79
N SER A 256 -8.65 -1.91 29.70
CA SER A 256 -8.82 -0.48 29.82
C SER A 256 -10.15 -0.08 30.46
N ARG A 257 -11.22 -0.85 30.24
CA ARG A 257 -12.52 -0.65 30.89
C ARG A 257 -12.52 -1.04 32.37
N ALA A 258 -11.76 -2.07 32.74
CA ALA A 258 -11.63 -2.52 34.14
C ALA A 258 -10.87 -1.51 35.02
N THR A 259 -9.85 -0.83 34.46
CA THR A 259 -9.08 0.21 35.19
C THR A 259 -9.77 1.55 35.26
N ALA A 260 -10.74 1.84 34.40
CA ALA A 260 -11.56 3.06 34.44
C ALA A 260 -12.75 2.96 35.43
N SER A 261 -13.01 1.77 35.99
CA SER A 261 -14.11 1.49 36.92
C SER A 261 -13.61 1.27 38.36
N SER A 262 -12.35 1.47 38.63
CA SER A 262 -11.72 1.44 39.96
C SER A 262 -11.22 2.82 40.35
#